data_8221f36a203bd013b3ab821ca8a10cc8
#
_entry.id   8221f36a203bd013b3ab821ca8a10cc8
#
_cell.length_a   1.000
_cell.length_b   1.000
_cell.length_c   1.000
_cell.angle_alpha   90.00
_cell.angle_beta   90.00
_cell.angle_gamma   90.00
#
_symmetry.space_group_name_H-M   'P 1'
#
loop_
_entity.id
_entity.type
_entity.pdbx_description
1 polymer ?
#
loop_
_entity_poly.entity_id
_entity_poly.type
_entity_poly.pdbx_seq_one_letter_code
_entity_poly.pdbx_strand_id
1 'polypeptide(L)'
;KDHAIAEGVEIVRRHLTQQSSDGLPWVMLLHSRFERPHRQLKEALLQALWGPEGLAGLEGLSLIVVATQVVEVGLNISAQVLHTEIAPAASVLQRAGRCARYPGEQGQVFIYSAPDDAPYSGAESEVCKRSWQAFNQRHAAVLDFVAEQEVINEAHGDVDRALLQAMKREEGAIWQGIADALTKNDARTRPQLIRDADSRTVIVCDVSDQSPFTFEGFSLWHGTVRGLVEPLRRRCAELGLSWAIRRPIAQNNDAEEGEPDYRWEDVNFSEEVSHSLVFAIHPRLVSYSPEEGLRIGEVSGGDYRSPQAAQRCARPDYAGYQLEPYAAHVAEMWRIFDAGAPSGALAAGRLRRRLAWLKRRFAEQAEDWYLPAELLERAVRLDIVLHDVGKLTEQWQRFAVEYQKAIGEGTPGFLVAHTHYDPANPTHRQAQRQARCYKPATHAGEGALAVAELLYQALDCREGIWRAALTAIARHHSPGLDSAGSYRLHRDAPRLIANILREVGLWKDEWVAQVRVEAPALDLRQCLLKPPPEHPWAWWFQYFIIVRILRLSDGYSQEEVNE
;
A
#
# COMPACT_ATOMS: atom_id res chain seq x y z
N LYS A 1 -23.37 4.01 11.62
CA LYS A 1 -22.41 3.57 12.68
C LYS A 1 -23.16 3.30 13.98
N ASP A 2 -24.02 4.22 14.42
CA ASP A 2 -24.74 4.13 15.70
C ASP A 2 -25.79 3.01 15.73
N HIS A 3 -26.43 2.73 14.61
CA HIS A 3 -27.41 1.63 14.48
C HIS A 3 -26.75 0.25 14.62
N ALA A 4 -25.58 0.03 14.02
CA ALA A 4 -24.85 -1.24 14.11
C ALA A 4 -24.27 -1.46 15.52
N ILE A 5 -23.93 -0.39 16.23
CA ILE A 5 -23.48 -0.46 17.64
C ILE A 5 -24.67 -0.83 18.53
N ALA A 6 -25.83 -0.19 18.33
CA ALA A 6 -27.04 -0.50 19.10
C ALA A 6 -27.52 -1.93 18.88
N GLU A 7 -27.47 -2.44 17.65
CA GLU A 7 -27.84 -3.81 17.30
C GLU A 7 -26.85 -4.81 17.91
N GLY A 8 -25.52 -4.51 17.84
CA GLY A 8 -24.49 -5.30 18.48
C GLY A 8 -24.65 -5.37 20.01
N VAL A 9 -24.95 -4.24 20.65
CA VAL A 9 -25.22 -4.17 22.10
C VAL A 9 -26.46 -4.98 22.49
N GLU A 10 -27.50 -4.96 21.67
CA GLU A 10 -28.70 -5.75 21.94
C GLU A 10 -28.47 -7.26 21.75
N ILE A 11 -27.68 -7.67 20.77
CA ILE A 11 -27.24 -9.06 20.60
C ILE A 11 -26.44 -9.53 21.80
N VAL A 12 -25.52 -8.71 22.30
CA VAL A 12 -24.74 -9.00 23.52
C VAL A 12 -25.65 -9.06 24.74
N ARG A 13 -26.57 -8.13 24.92
CA ARG A 13 -27.55 -8.16 26.01
C ARG A 13 -28.32 -9.46 26.02
N ARG A 14 -28.82 -9.93 24.89
CA ARG A 14 -29.55 -11.21 24.78
C ARG A 14 -28.65 -12.40 25.13
N HIS A 15 -27.42 -12.44 24.61
CA HIS A 15 -26.47 -13.52 24.93
C HIS A 15 -26.07 -13.52 26.41
N LEU A 16 -25.78 -12.36 26.97
CA LEU A 16 -25.42 -12.21 28.37
C LEU A 16 -26.59 -12.56 29.31
N THR A 17 -27.82 -12.20 28.94
CA THR A 17 -29.03 -12.54 29.72
C THR A 17 -29.28 -14.06 29.71
N GLN A 18 -28.92 -14.75 28.62
CA GLN A 18 -29.01 -16.22 28.55
C GLN A 18 -27.90 -16.96 29.31
N GLN A 19 -26.67 -16.39 29.35
CA GLN A 19 -25.53 -17.02 30.07
C GLN A 19 -25.42 -16.61 31.54
N SER A 20 -25.98 -15.50 31.96
CA SER A 20 -25.88 -15.02 33.34
C SER A 20 -26.64 -15.91 34.37
N SER A 21 -27.39 -16.91 33.90
CA SER A 21 -28.02 -17.89 34.78
C SER A 21 -27.02 -18.74 35.58
N ASP A 22 -25.77 -18.91 35.08
CA ASP A 22 -24.79 -19.82 35.66
C ASP A 22 -23.64 -19.11 36.42
N GLY A 23 -23.63 -17.77 36.47
CA GLY A 23 -22.62 -16.99 37.20
C GLY A 23 -21.19 -17.07 36.62
N LEU A 24 -21.01 -17.64 35.40
CA LEU A 24 -19.71 -17.76 34.75
C LEU A 24 -19.38 -16.51 33.95
N PRO A 25 -18.09 -16.09 33.91
CA PRO A 25 -17.68 -14.95 33.09
C PRO A 25 -17.85 -15.27 31.61
N TRP A 26 -18.24 -14.26 30.85
CA TRP A 26 -18.19 -14.36 29.38
C TRP A 26 -16.74 -14.29 28.89
N VAL A 27 -16.36 -15.14 27.92
CA VAL A 27 -15.02 -15.17 27.33
C VAL A 27 -15.09 -14.69 25.89
N MET A 28 -14.32 -13.67 25.58
CA MET A 28 -14.19 -13.12 24.21
C MET A 28 -12.77 -13.29 23.71
N LEU A 29 -12.60 -13.87 22.53
CA LEU A 29 -11.32 -13.91 21.81
C LEU A 29 -11.19 -12.70 20.90
N LEU A 30 -9.98 -12.08 20.88
CA LEU A 30 -9.65 -10.97 19.99
C LEU A 30 -8.22 -11.13 19.43
N HIS A 31 -8.12 -11.42 18.13
CA HIS A 31 -6.85 -11.59 17.41
C HIS A 31 -6.98 -11.25 15.92
N SER A 32 -5.90 -11.31 15.16
CA SER A 32 -5.85 -10.93 13.74
C SER A 32 -6.56 -11.90 12.78
N ARG A 33 -7.02 -13.07 13.26
CA ARG A 33 -7.63 -14.11 12.42
C ARG A 33 -9.16 -14.06 12.41
N PHE A 34 -9.75 -12.90 12.64
CA PHE A 34 -11.18 -12.66 12.44
C PHE A 34 -11.41 -11.94 11.12
N GLU A 35 -12.52 -12.25 10.45
CA GLU A 35 -13.05 -11.41 9.39
C GLU A 35 -13.29 -9.99 9.87
N ARG A 36 -13.11 -9.04 8.99
CA ARG A 36 -13.23 -7.61 9.33
C ARG A 36 -14.55 -7.23 10.01
N PRO A 37 -15.74 -7.70 9.55
CA PRO A 37 -17.00 -7.38 10.24
C PRO A 37 -17.06 -7.94 11.67
N HIS A 38 -16.65 -9.20 11.87
CA HIS A 38 -16.66 -9.83 13.18
C HIS A 38 -15.67 -9.18 14.15
N ARG A 39 -14.50 -8.82 13.65
CA ARG A 39 -13.51 -8.07 14.41
C ARG A 39 -14.02 -6.69 14.81
N GLN A 40 -14.60 -5.94 13.88
CA GLN A 40 -15.18 -4.61 14.14
C GLN A 40 -16.30 -4.68 15.17
N LEU A 41 -17.15 -5.70 15.09
CA LEU A 41 -18.20 -5.94 16.09
C LEU A 41 -17.61 -6.16 17.49
N LYS A 42 -16.61 -7.03 17.63
CA LYS A 42 -15.92 -7.29 18.91
C LYS A 42 -15.27 -6.03 19.47
N GLU A 43 -14.57 -5.26 18.64
CA GLU A 43 -13.94 -4.00 19.02
C GLU A 43 -14.98 -2.95 19.48
N ALA A 44 -16.10 -2.83 18.76
CA ALA A 44 -17.20 -1.94 19.14
C ALA A 44 -17.85 -2.34 20.45
N LEU A 45 -18.03 -3.64 20.67
CA LEU A 45 -18.55 -4.18 21.94
C LEU A 45 -17.62 -3.88 23.11
N LEU A 46 -16.32 -4.10 22.94
CA LEU A 46 -15.35 -3.77 23.98
C LEU A 46 -15.33 -2.29 24.30
N GLN A 47 -15.42 -1.43 23.30
CA GLN A 47 -15.50 0.01 23.51
C GLN A 47 -16.80 0.43 24.23
N ALA A 48 -17.93 -0.23 23.92
CA ALA A 48 -19.18 0.02 24.60
C ALA A 48 -19.18 -0.44 26.06
N LEU A 49 -18.49 -1.56 26.37
CA LEU A 49 -18.44 -2.14 27.71
C LEU A 49 -17.34 -1.52 28.58
N TRP A 50 -16.16 -1.28 28.02
CA TRP A 50 -14.96 -0.87 28.73
C TRP A 50 -14.40 0.48 28.27
N GLY A 51 -15.13 1.20 27.44
CA GLY A 51 -14.77 2.55 27.00
C GLY A 51 -15.12 3.63 28.06
N PRO A 52 -14.74 4.90 27.80
CA PRO A 52 -14.92 6.01 28.76
C PRO A 52 -16.38 6.31 29.10
N GLU A 53 -17.30 5.99 28.20
CA GLU A 53 -18.74 6.20 28.36
C GLU A 53 -19.48 4.89 28.70
N GLY A 54 -18.77 3.90 29.25
CA GLY A 54 -19.27 2.54 29.44
C GLY A 54 -20.75 2.45 29.75
N LEU A 55 -21.43 1.49 29.12
CA LEU A 55 -22.90 1.37 29.18
C LEU A 55 -23.37 1.21 30.63
N ALA A 56 -24.03 2.22 31.15
CA ALA A 56 -24.74 2.12 32.43
C ALA A 56 -25.76 0.98 32.39
N GLY A 57 -25.80 0.15 33.46
CA GLY A 57 -26.73 -0.94 33.58
C GLY A 57 -26.18 -2.33 33.20
N LEU A 58 -24.87 -2.44 32.94
CA LEU A 58 -24.15 -3.72 32.84
C LEU A 58 -23.28 -3.99 34.07
N GLU A 59 -23.59 -3.34 35.16
CA GLU A 59 -22.96 -3.55 36.47
C GLU A 59 -23.13 -5.02 36.89
N GLY A 60 -22.01 -5.71 37.15
CA GLY A 60 -22.01 -7.12 37.57
C GLY A 60 -21.70 -8.14 36.48
N LEU A 61 -21.50 -7.73 35.23
CA LEU A 61 -21.04 -8.64 34.18
C LEU A 61 -19.52 -8.86 34.25
N SER A 62 -19.15 -10.13 34.38
CA SER A 62 -17.75 -10.55 34.31
C SER A 62 -17.39 -10.89 32.86
N LEU A 63 -16.46 -10.14 32.26
CA LEU A 63 -15.94 -10.40 30.93
C LEU A 63 -14.44 -10.66 30.98
N ILE A 64 -14.01 -11.76 30.38
CA ILE A 64 -12.60 -12.10 30.16
C ILE A 64 -12.31 -11.93 28.67
N VAL A 65 -11.36 -11.06 28.33
CA VAL A 65 -10.88 -10.92 26.97
C VAL A 65 -9.53 -11.61 26.82
N VAL A 66 -9.46 -12.61 25.97
CA VAL A 66 -8.21 -13.26 25.57
C VAL A 66 -7.77 -12.68 24.24
N ALA A 67 -6.66 -11.97 24.24
CA ALA A 67 -6.22 -11.24 23.07
C ALA A 67 -4.73 -11.44 22.79
N THR A 68 -4.36 -11.27 21.53
CA THR A 68 -2.97 -11.13 21.11
C THR A 68 -2.55 -9.64 21.15
N GLN A 69 -1.45 -9.28 20.55
CA GLN A 69 -0.93 -7.89 20.44
C GLN A 69 -1.93 -6.88 19.83
N VAL A 70 -3.06 -7.32 19.31
CA VAL A 70 -4.08 -6.43 18.70
C VAL A 70 -4.67 -5.41 19.67
N VAL A 71 -4.53 -5.62 20.99
CA VAL A 71 -5.01 -4.69 22.02
C VAL A 71 -4.02 -3.56 22.33
N GLU A 72 -2.77 -3.67 21.89
CA GLU A 72 -1.73 -2.66 22.15
C GLU A 72 -2.08 -1.31 21.50
N VAL A 73 -2.68 -1.34 20.33
CA VAL A 73 -2.98 -0.13 19.54
C VAL A 73 -4.43 -0.13 19.04
N GLY A 74 -5.05 1.04 19.05
CA GLY A 74 -6.35 1.27 18.41
C GLY A 74 -7.58 1.12 19.30
N LEU A 75 -7.48 0.48 20.46
CA LEU A 75 -8.61 0.32 21.38
C LEU A 75 -8.51 1.29 22.56
N ASN A 76 -9.59 2.03 22.82
CA ASN A 76 -9.70 2.91 23.98
C ASN A 76 -10.62 2.25 25.03
N ILE A 77 -10.04 1.31 25.77
CA ILE A 77 -10.71 0.48 26.76
C ILE A 77 -9.96 0.48 28.08
N SER A 78 -10.66 0.18 29.18
CA SER A 78 -10.08 0.02 30.51
C SER A 78 -10.58 -1.26 31.19
N ALA A 79 -9.64 -2.13 31.56
CA ALA A 79 -9.90 -3.31 32.35
C ALA A 79 -9.47 -3.08 33.83
N GLN A 80 -10.01 -3.83 34.75
CA GLN A 80 -9.59 -3.80 36.16
C GLN A 80 -8.35 -4.65 36.41
N VAL A 81 -8.19 -5.74 35.66
CA VAL A 81 -7.08 -6.68 35.79
C VAL A 81 -6.54 -7.03 34.43
N LEU A 82 -5.22 -6.99 34.28
CA LEU A 82 -4.49 -7.43 33.10
C LEU A 82 -3.55 -8.58 33.46
N HIS A 83 -3.66 -9.68 32.74
CA HIS A 83 -2.68 -10.77 32.73
C HIS A 83 -1.94 -10.74 31.40
N THR A 84 -0.62 -10.66 31.41
CA THR A 84 0.18 -10.63 30.19
C THR A 84 1.46 -11.45 30.30
N GLU A 85 1.83 -12.12 29.24
CA GLU A 85 3.18 -12.69 29.11
C GLU A 85 4.19 -11.58 28.92
N ILE A 86 5.45 -11.86 29.29
CA ILE A 86 6.55 -10.94 29.08
C ILE A 86 6.75 -10.65 27.58
N ALA A 87 7.09 -9.42 27.31
CA ALA A 87 7.36 -8.89 25.99
C ALA A 87 8.39 -7.76 26.13
N PRO A 88 8.87 -7.14 25.03
CA PRO A 88 9.60 -5.88 25.11
C PRO A 88 8.84 -4.86 25.97
N ALA A 89 9.55 -4.14 26.83
CA ALA A 89 8.94 -3.28 27.84
C ALA A 89 7.90 -2.31 27.27
N ALA A 90 8.16 -1.73 26.10
CA ALA A 90 7.22 -0.86 25.42
C ALA A 90 5.87 -1.56 25.12
N SER A 91 5.88 -2.82 24.70
CA SER A 91 4.67 -3.61 24.45
C SER A 91 3.91 -3.93 25.75
N VAL A 92 4.63 -4.33 26.81
CA VAL A 92 4.02 -4.57 28.13
C VAL A 92 3.34 -3.32 28.66
N LEU A 93 4.01 -2.15 28.58
CA LEU A 93 3.45 -0.87 29.01
C LEU A 93 2.25 -0.43 28.16
N GLN A 94 2.28 -0.68 26.84
CA GLN A 94 1.11 -0.42 25.98
C GLN A 94 -0.10 -1.28 26.35
N ARG A 95 0.11 -2.55 26.73
CA ARG A 95 -0.93 -3.42 27.27
C ARG A 95 -1.40 -2.95 28.64
N ALA A 96 -0.46 -2.63 29.54
CA ALA A 96 -0.75 -2.09 30.88
C ALA A 96 -1.59 -0.79 30.80
N GLY A 97 -1.36 0.04 29.80
CA GLY A 97 -2.18 1.22 29.52
C GLY A 97 -3.63 0.90 29.09
N ARG A 98 -4.06 -0.37 29.08
CA ARG A 98 -5.47 -0.81 28.96
C ARG A 98 -6.04 -1.28 30.30
N CYS A 99 -5.31 -1.13 31.40
CA CYS A 99 -5.72 -1.44 32.75
C CYS A 99 -5.74 -0.15 33.57
N ALA A 100 -6.84 0.13 34.25
CA ALA A 100 -7.05 1.37 35.02
C ALA A 100 -6.70 2.63 34.21
N ARG A 101 -7.21 2.71 32.99
CA ARG A 101 -6.83 3.75 32.00
C ARG A 101 -7.41 5.13 32.31
N TYR A 102 -8.58 5.17 32.97
CA TYR A 102 -9.29 6.43 33.16
C TYR A 102 -9.03 7.03 34.54
N PRO A 103 -9.10 8.36 34.69
CA PRO A 103 -8.86 9.02 35.97
C PRO A 103 -9.72 8.46 37.08
N GLY A 104 -9.09 8.13 38.21
CA GLY A 104 -9.77 7.57 39.40
C GLY A 104 -9.91 6.03 39.43
N GLU A 105 -9.58 5.37 38.33
CA GLU A 105 -9.56 3.90 38.31
C GLU A 105 -8.31 3.33 39.00
N GLN A 106 -8.46 2.13 39.53
CA GLN A 106 -7.39 1.31 40.09
C GLN A 106 -7.42 -0.06 39.42
N GLY A 107 -6.24 -0.60 39.11
CA GLY A 107 -6.13 -1.89 38.46
C GLY A 107 -4.86 -2.64 38.83
N GLN A 108 -4.80 -3.90 38.45
CA GLN A 108 -3.64 -4.76 38.69
C GLN A 108 -3.13 -5.36 37.40
N VAL A 109 -1.83 -5.33 37.20
CA VAL A 109 -1.14 -5.91 36.04
C VAL A 109 -0.26 -7.06 36.53
N PHE A 110 -0.52 -8.26 36.03
CA PHE A 110 0.26 -9.46 36.30
C PHE A 110 1.08 -9.82 35.05
N ILE A 111 2.40 -9.85 35.22
CA ILE A 111 3.34 -10.19 34.14
C ILE A 111 3.89 -11.59 34.43
N TYR A 112 3.82 -12.47 33.43
CA TYR A 112 4.26 -13.85 33.53
C TYR A 112 5.49 -14.08 32.66
N SER A 113 6.42 -14.93 33.11
CA SER A 113 7.49 -15.44 32.25
C SER A 113 6.88 -16.35 31.18
N ALA A 114 7.38 -16.23 29.96
CA ALA A 114 7.03 -17.15 28.89
C ALA A 114 8.02 -18.33 28.81
N PRO A 115 7.60 -19.51 28.33
CA PRO A 115 8.49 -20.67 28.20
C PRO A 115 9.58 -20.46 27.15
N ASP A 116 9.34 -19.59 26.18
CA ASP A 116 10.28 -19.14 25.18
C ASP A 116 10.03 -17.66 24.85
N ASP A 117 10.86 -17.06 24.01
CA ASP A 117 10.75 -15.65 23.65
C ASP A 117 9.88 -15.42 22.40
N ALA A 118 9.20 -16.45 21.85
CA ALA A 118 8.38 -16.29 20.66
C ALA A 118 7.18 -15.32 20.91
N PRO A 119 6.83 -14.46 19.98
CA PRO A 119 7.35 -14.32 18.60
C PRO A 119 8.64 -13.48 18.47
N TYR A 120 9.22 -13.05 19.57
CA TYR A 120 10.40 -12.18 19.61
C TYR A 120 11.66 -12.98 19.34
N SER A 121 12.59 -12.41 18.57
CA SER A 121 13.83 -13.08 18.21
C SER A 121 15.02 -12.10 18.16
N GLY A 122 16.25 -12.62 18.20
CA GLY A 122 17.46 -11.80 18.10
C GLY A 122 17.53 -10.71 19.18
N ALA A 123 17.65 -9.45 18.77
CA ALA A 123 17.74 -8.31 19.69
C ALA A 123 16.47 -8.14 20.55
N GLU A 124 15.30 -8.46 20.02
CA GLU A 124 14.04 -8.36 20.79
C GLU A 124 13.95 -9.40 21.91
N SER A 125 14.47 -10.62 21.69
CA SER A 125 14.57 -11.64 22.77
C SER A 125 15.41 -11.14 23.95
N GLU A 126 16.52 -10.45 23.66
CA GLU A 126 17.34 -9.85 24.70
C GLU A 126 16.62 -8.70 25.42
N VAL A 127 15.85 -7.90 24.68
CA VAL A 127 14.99 -6.88 25.28
C VAL A 127 13.93 -7.51 26.18
N CYS A 128 13.32 -8.64 25.83
CA CYS A 128 12.37 -9.35 26.68
C CYS A 128 12.99 -9.75 28.04
N LYS A 129 14.24 -10.28 28.02
CA LYS A 129 14.96 -10.65 29.27
C LYS A 129 15.22 -9.44 30.15
N ARG A 130 15.69 -8.34 29.58
CA ARG A 130 15.91 -7.08 30.32
C ARG A 130 14.59 -6.48 30.82
N SER A 131 13.53 -6.56 30.03
CA SER A 131 12.19 -6.15 30.45
C SER A 131 11.72 -6.93 31.68
N TRP A 132 11.90 -8.25 31.67
CA TRP A 132 11.60 -9.09 32.82
C TRP A 132 12.37 -8.64 34.08
N GLN A 133 13.68 -8.38 33.96
CA GLN A 133 14.50 -7.91 35.06
C GLN A 133 14.03 -6.55 35.58
N ALA A 134 13.75 -5.59 34.69
CA ALA A 134 13.33 -4.24 35.04
C ALA A 134 11.97 -4.23 35.75
N PHE A 135 11.00 -5.04 35.29
CA PHE A 135 9.70 -5.17 35.96
C PHE A 135 9.80 -5.91 37.29
N ASN A 136 10.61 -6.96 37.37
CA ASN A 136 10.78 -7.73 38.60
C ASN A 136 11.44 -6.91 39.72
N GLN A 137 12.33 -5.99 39.40
CA GLN A 137 12.92 -5.05 40.38
C GLN A 137 11.87 -4.07 40.95
N ARG A 138 10.80 -3.86 40.21
CA ARG A 138 9.68 -2.96 40.59
C ARG A 138 8.39 -3.72 40.97
N HIS A 139 8.59 -4.94 41.45
CA HIS A 139 7.45 -5.80 41.90
C HIS A 139 6.56 -5.05 42.90
N ALA A 140 5.25 -5.11 42.66
CA ALA A 140 4.21 -4.45 43.43
C ALA A 140 4.30 -2.91 43.51
N ALA A 141 5.10 -2.28 42.68
CA ALA A 141 5.17 -0.84 42.57
C ALA A 141 4.03 -0.27 41.71
N VAL A 142 3.63 0.95 41.99
CA VAL A 142 2.84 1.76 41.07
C VAL A 142 3.82 2.45 40.12
N LEU A 143 3.68 2.20 38.82
CA LEU A 143 4.50 2.83 37.81
C LEU A 143 3.87 4.17 37.42
N ASP A 144 4.56 5.24 37.72
CA ASP A 144 4.27 6.57 37.15
C ASP A 144 5.05 6.74 35.83
N PHE A 145 4.82 7.84 35.15
CA PHE A 145 5.46 8.12 33.87
C PHE A 145 7.00 8.07 33.93
N VAL A 146 7.60 8.53 35.05
CA VAL A 146 9.06 8.51 35.21
C VAL A 146 9.57 7.08 35.32
N ALA A 147 8.91 6.27 36.17
CA ALA A 147 9.25 4.85 36.33
C ALA A 147 9.07 4.04 35.03
N GLU A 148 8.03 4.34 34.25
CA GLU A 148 7.83 3.74 32.92
C GLU A 148 8.99 4.09 31.97
N GLN A 149 9.44 5.36 31.94
CA GLN A 149 10.59 5.77 31.12
C GLN A 149 11.89 5.08 31.58
N GLU A 150 12.09 4.93 32.89
CA GLU A 150 13.24 4.17 33.42
C GLU A 150 13.23 2.73 32.94
N VAL A 151 12.07 2.04 33.04
CA VAL A 151 11.90 0.66 32.55
C VAL A 151 12.23 0.56 31.05
N ILE A 152 11.72 1.49 30.25
CA ILE A 152 12.04 1.52 28.80
C ILE A 152 13.54 1.71 28.59
N ASN A 153 14.16 2.68 29.26
CA ASN A 153 15.58 2.94 29.11
C ASN A 153 16.46 1.76 29.54
N GLU A 154 16.10 1.07 30.63
CA GLU A 154 16.81 -0.12 31.12
C GLU A 154 16.68 -1.29 30.13
N ALA A 155 15.49 -1.51 29.57
CA ALA A 155 15.23 -2.63 28.69
C ALA A 155 15.72 -2.39 27.24
N HIS A 156 15.46 -1.21 26.69
CA HIS A 156 15.69 -0.90 25.26
C HIS A 156 16.95 -0.08 25.00
N GLY A 157 17.45 0.71 25.97
CA GLY A 157 18.42 1.79 25.73
C GLY A 157 19.68 1.38 24.98
N ASP A 158 20.22 0.18 25.17
CA ASP A 158 21.40 -0.30 24.46
C ASP A 158 21.07 -0.69 23.01
N VAL A 159 19.92 -1.36 22.81
CA VAL A 159 19.46 -1.79 21.48
C VAL A 159 19.09 -0.56 20.65
N ASP A 160 18.39 0.41 21.23
CA ASP A 160 18.02 1.65 20.56
C ASP A 160 19.26 2.48 20.18
N ARG A 161 20.25 2.57 21.08
CA ARG A 161 21.52 3.23 20.75
C ARG A 161 22.29 2.51 19.64
N ALA A 162 22.33 1.19 19.66
CA ALA A 162 22.96 0.41 18.61
C ALA A 162 22.22 0.59 17.27
N LEU A 163 20.89 0.58 17.29
CA LEU A 163 20.06 0.83 16.10
C LEU A 163 20.29 2.23 15.53
N LEU A 164 20.29 3.27 16.37
CA LEU A 164 20.61 4.64 15.94
C LEU A 164 22.01 4.77 15.35
N GLN A 165 22.99 4.08 15.92
CA GLN A 165 24.35 4.05 15.38
C GLN A 165 24.41 3.29 14.04
N ALA A 166 23.71 2.16 13.92
CA ALA A 166 23.60 1.42 12.67
C ALA A 166 22.93 2.26 11.59
N MET A 167 21.80 2.91 11.91
CA MET A 167 21.12 3.83 10.99
C MET A 167 22.04 4.94 10.49
N LYS A 168 22.85 5.54 11.36
CA LYS A 168 23.83 6.56 10.95
C LYS A 168 24.95 6.01 10.08
N ARG A 169 25.38 4.77 10.29
CA ARG A 169 26.41 4.10 9.46
C ARG A 169 25.84 3.60 8.14
N GLU A 170 24.59 3.16 8.16
CA GLU A 170 23.90 2.53 7.03
C GLU A 170 22.95 3.49 6.30
N GLU A 171 23.11 4.79 6.53
CA GLU A 171 22.29 5.80 5.84
C GLU A 171 22.29 5.54 4.32
N GLY A 172 23.42 5.18 3.74
CA GLY A 172 23.54 4.75 2.36
C GLY A 172 22.76 3.45 2.03
N ALA A 173 22.70 2.49 2.95
CA ALA A 173 22.00 1.21 2.72
C ALA A 173 20.48 1.35 2.75
N ILE A 174 19.94 2.19 3.62
CA ILE A 174 18.50 2.52 3.64
C ILE A 174 18.09 3.14 2.31
N TRP A 175 18.90 4.05 1.79
CA TRP A 175 18.63 4.70 0.51
C TRP A 175 18.81 3.76 -0.66
N GLN A 176 19.80 2.89 -0.62
CA GLN A 176 19.94 1.82 -1.59
C GLN A 176 18.73 0.87 -1.54
N GLY A 177 18.25 0.55 -0.35
CA GLY A 177 17.03 -0.24 -0.16
C GLY A 177 15.79 0.43 -0.77
N ILE A 178 15.62 1.75 -0.56
CA ILE A 178 14.56 2.52 -1.21
C ILE A 178 14.73 2.51 -2.75
N ALA A 179 15.94 2.73 -3.23
CA ALA A 179 16.27 2.68 -4.64
C ALA A 179 15.96 1.30 -5.24
N ASP A 180 16.34 0.24 -4.56
CA ASP A 180 16.09 -1.14 -4.98
C ASP A 180 14.60 -1.49 -4.99
N ALA A 181 13.85 -1.05 -3.98
CA ALA A 181 12.39 -1.23 -3.95
C ALA A 181 11.69 -0.53 -5.11
N LEU A 182 12.19 0.64 -5.53
CA LEU A 182 11.65 1.42 -6.63
C LEU A 182 12.08 0.92 -8.01
N THR A 183 13.31 0.41 -8.11
CA THR A 183 13.88 0.02 -9.41
C THR A 183 13.71 -1.44 -9.73
N LYS A 184 13.80 -2.32 -8.73
CA LYS A 184 13.76 -3.78 -8.92
C LYS A 184 12.37 -4.37 -8.68
N ASN A 185 11.42 -3.57 -8.17
CA ASN A 185 10.07 -4.00 -7.79
C ASN A 185 10.09 -5.26 -6.90
N ASP A 186 11.14 -5.40 -6.08
CA ASP A 186 11.32 -6.58 -5.23
C ASP A 186 10.31 -6.54 -4.07
N ALA A 187 9.38 -7.49 -4.09
CA ALA A 187 8.37 -7.65 -3.04
C ALA A 187 8.97 -7.88 -1.63
N ARG A 188 10.24 -8.28 -1.55
CA ARG A 188 10.94 -8.51 -0.27
C ARG A 188 11.46 -7.23 0.36
N THR A 189 11.89 -6.28 -0.45
CA THR A 189 12.48 -5.03 0.04
C THR A 189 11.44 -4.04 0.58
N ARG A 190 10.24 -4.01 -0.02
CA ARG A 190 9.17 -3.07 0.35
C ARG A 190 8.68 -3.18 1.80
N PRO A 191 8.38 -4.37 2.35
CA PRO A 191 7.95 -4.50 3.74
C PRO A 191 9.01 -4.06 4.74
N GLN A 192 10.28 -4.34 4.47
CA GLN A 192 11.42 -4.00 5.33
C GLN A 192 11.66 -2.50 5.45
N LEU A 193 11.32 -1.71 4.42
CA LEU A 193 11.48 -0.26 4.43
C LEU A 193 10.37 0.48 5.20
N ILE A 194 9.20 -0.11 5.33
CA ILE A 194 8.03 0.55 5.94
C ILE A 194 7.87 0.09 7.38
N ARG A 195 8.00 -1.19 7.60
CA ARG A 195 7.86 -1.84 8.90
C ARG A 195 8.51 -3.21 8.81
N ASP A 196 9.32 -3.56 9.78
CA ASP A 196 9.83 -4.92 9.94
C ASP A 196 8.72 -5.88 10.45
N ALA A 197 7.60 -5.86 9.74
CA ALA A 197 6.48 -6.76 9.97
C ALA A 197 6.46 -7.79 8.85
N ASP A 198 7.13 -8.89 9.07
CA ASP A 198 7.19 -10.00 8.14
C ASP A 198 5.87 -10.80 8.14
N SER A 199 4.79 -10.14 7.70
CA SER A 199 3.47 -10.74 7.60
C SER A 199 3.16 -11.19 6.19
N ARG A 200 2.35 -12.24 6.09
CA ARG A 200 1.81 -12.79 4.84
C ARG A 200 0.29 -12.73 4.88
N THR A 201 -0.31 -12.39 3.79
CA THR A 201 -1.77 -12.44 3.63
C THR A 201 -2.18 -13.85 3.22
N VAL A 202 -3.05 -14.46 3.99
CA VAL A 202 -3.63 -15.78 3.70
C VAL A 202 -5.09 -15.60 3.33
N ILE A 203 -5.47 -16.08 2.15
CA ILE A 203 -6.86 -16.19 1.70
C ILE A 203 -7.29 -17.64 1.67
N VAL A 204 -8.58 -17.88 1.83
CA VAL A 204 -9.17 -19.22 1.77
C VAL A 204 -10.16 -19.25 0.62
N CYS A 205 -9.80 -19.89 -0.46
CA CYS A 205 -10.64 -19.95 -1.67
C CYS A 205 -10.29 -21.16 -2.54
N ASP A 206 -11.21 -21.56 -3.39
CA ASP A 206 -10.88 -22.42 -4.51
C ASP A 206 -10.21 -21.55 -5.57
N VAL A 207 -8.89 -21.67 -5.70
CA VAL A 207 -8.14 -20.91 -6.68
C VAL A 207 -8.38 -21.46 -8.08
N SER A 208 -9.17 -20.77 -8.83
CA SER A 208 -9.20 -20.69 -10.27
C SER A 208 -8.59 -19.37 -10.69
N ASP A 209 -8.50 -19.04 -11.95
CA ASP A 209 -7.83 -17.87 -12.55
C ASP A 209 -8.26 -16.47 -12.01
N GLN A 210 -8.49 -16.35 -10.70
CA GLN A 210 -8.93 -15.13 -10.05
C GLN A 210 -7.75 -14.39 -9.42
N SER A 211 -7.84 -13.04 -9.42
CA SER A 211 -6.89 -12.18 -8.73
C SER A 211 -6.87 -12.49 -7.22
N PRO A 212 -5.68 -12.55 -6.60
CA PRO A 212 -5.55 -12.72 -5.15
C PRO A 212 -6.23 -11.59 -4.33
N PHE A 213 -6.46 -10.44 -4.96
CA PHE A 213 -7.09 -9.28 -4.32
C PHE A 213 -8.61 -9.29 -4.36
N THR A 214 -9.21 -10.29 -4.98
CA THR A 214 -10.67 -10.50 -5.01
C THR A 214 -11.22 -10.93 -3.65
N PHE A 215 -10.37 -11.42 -2.75
CA PHE A 215 -10.77 -11.96 -1.45
C PHE A 215 -10.19 -11.15 -0.29
N GLU A 216 -10.95 -11.06 0.79
CA GLU A 216 -10.41 -10.59 2.08
C GLU A 216 -9.48 -11.66 2.65
N GLY A 217 -8.30 -11.24 3.11
CA GLY A 217 -7.30 -12.13 3.65
C GLY A 217 -6.99 -11.87 5.12
N PHE A 218 -6.43 -12.88 5.75
CA PHE A 218 -5.93 -12.82 7.12
C PHE A 218 -4.43 -12.52 7.13
N SER A 219 -4.00 -11.61 7.98
CA SER A 219 -2.58 -11.33 8.15
C SER A 219 -1.98 -12.31 9.16
N LEU A 220 -1.00 -13.09 8.72
CA LEU A 220 -0.27 -14.06 9.52
C LEU A 220 1.22 -13.76 9.49
N TRP A 221 1.91 -13.97 10.60
CA TRP A 221 3.37 -13.87 10.63
C TRP A 221 4.00 -14.88 9.67
N HIS A 222 5.06 -14.46 8.98
CA HIS A 222 5.80 -15.29 8.02
C HIS A 222 6.20 -16.66 8.58
N GLY A 223 6.75 -16.69 9.80
CA GLY A 223 7.13 -17.92 10.46
C GLY A 223 5.95 -18.86 10.69
N THR A 224 4.77 -18.33 11.00
CA THR A 224 3.53 -19.14 11.09
C THR A 224 3.19 -19.78 9.76
N VAL A 225 3.16 -19.01 8.66
CA VAL A 225 2.84 -19.55 7.33
C VAL A 225 3.87 -20.60 6.91
N ARG A 226 5.16 -20.33 7.17
CA ARG A 226 6.25 -21.27 6.91
C ARG A 226 6.06 -22.58 7.67
N GLY A 227 5.70 -22.51 8.96
CA GLY A 227 5.45 -23.69 9.79
C GLY A 227 4.21 -24.48 9.38
N LEU A 228 3.27 -23.87 8.66
CA LEU A 228 2.04 -24.53 8.20
C LEU A 228 2.21 -25.33 6.91
N VAL A 229 3.23 -25.10 6.09
CA VAL A 229 3.37 -25.73 4.76
C VAL A 229 3.34 -27.25 4.87
N GLU A 230 4.22 -27.83 5.66
CA GLU A 230 4.32 -29.30 5.75
C GLU A 230 3.11 -29.96 6.46
N PRO A 231 2.58 -29.42 7.58
CA PRO A 231 1.35 -29.95 8.18
C PRO A 231 0.15 -29.92 7.22
N LEU A 232 -0.03 -28.82 6.48
CA LEU A 232 -1.13 -28.69 5.52
C LEU A 232 -0.98 -29.66 4.35
N ARG A 233 0.22 -29.86 3.82
CA ARG A 233 0.48 -30.83 2.76
C ARG A 233 0.19 -32.26 3.20
N ARG A 234 0.62 -32.62 4.41
CA ARG A 234 0.31 -33.94 5.00
C ARG A 234 -1.19 -34.15 5.11
N ARG A 235 -1.89 -33.15 5.64
CA ARG A 235 -3.34 -33.21 5.80
C ARG A 235 -4.08 -33.25 4.46
N CYS A 236 -3.58 -32.51 3.47
CA CYS A 236 -4.07 -32.55 2.11
C CYS A 236 -4.00 -33.96 1.51
N ALA A 237 -2.86 -34.64 1.67
CA ALA A 237 -2.68 -36.01 1.21
C ALA A 237 -3.63 -37.00 1.93
N GLU A 238 -3.80 -36.89 3.25
CA GLU A 238 -4.75 -37.72 4.02
C GLU A 238 -6.20 -37.55 3.53
N LEU A 239 -6.58 -36.37 3.10
CA LEU A 239 -7.92 -36.03 2.63
C LEU A 239 -8.11 -36.25 1.12
N GLY A 240 -7.05 -36.64 0.39
CA GLY A 240 -7.08 -36.83 -1.06
C GLY A 240 -7.36 -35.54 -1.84
N LEU A 241 -6.92 -34.40 -1.33
CA LEU A 241 -7.10 -33.11 -2.00
C LEU A 241 -6.01 -32.90 -3.05
N SER A 242 -6.32 -32.11 -4.07
CA SER A 242 -5.40 -31.84 -5.19
C SER A 242 -4.30 -30.83 -4.85
N TRP A 243 -4.50 -29.97 -3.85
CA TRP A 243 -3.55 -28.96 -3.42
C TRP A 243 -3.82 -28.56 -1.96
N ALA A 244 -2.80 -28.00 -1.29
CA ALA A 244 -2.89 -27.55 0.11
C ALA A 244 -2.77 -26.04 0.25
N ILE A 245 -1.68 -25.50 -0.25
CA ILE A 245 -1.34 -24.08 -0.22
C ILE A 245 -0.78 -23.66 -1.57
N ARG A 246 -1.19 -22.50 -2.07
CA ARG A 246 -0.78 -21.93 -3.36
C ARG A 246 -0.33 -20.48 -3.22
N ARG A 247 0.52 -20.06 -4.14
CA ARG A 247 0.95 -18.64 -4.27
C ARG A 247 0.59 -18.12 -5.67
N PRO A 248 0.25 -16.81 -5.80
CA PRO A 248 0.01 -16.20 -7.09
C PRO A 248 1.32 -15.84 -7.78
N ILE A 249 1.40 -16.12 -9.07
CA ILE A 249 2.47 -15.67 -9.97
C ILE A 249 1.84 -14.77 -11.01
N ALA A 250 2.29 -13.50 -11.08
CA ALA A 250 1.86 -12.59 -12.12
C ALA A 250 2.37 -13.07 -13.49
N GLN A 251 1.48 -13.20 -14.47
CA GLN A 251 1.85 -13.67 -15.81
C GLN A 251 2.37 -12.55 -16.73
N ASN A 252 1.96 -11.29 -16.45
CA ASN A 252 2.40 -10.13 -17.22
C ASN A 252 2.68 -8.96 -16.27
N ASN A 253 3.90 -8.42 -16.35
CA ASN A 253 4.31 -7.22 -15.61
C ASN A 253 3.84 -5.90 -16.27
N ASP A 254 3.13 -5.96 -17.40
CA ASP A 254 2.76 -4.81 -18.22
C ASP A 254 1.35 -4.28 -17.86
N ALA A 255 1.01 -4.28 -16.58
CA ALA A 255 -0.28 -3.77 -16.11
C ALA A 255 -0.29 -2.21 -16.09
N GLU A 256 -0.35 -1.60 -17.26
CA GLU A 256 -0.58 -0.15 -17.36
C GLU A 256 -2.06 0.22 -17.18
N GLU A 257 -2.99 -0.68 -17.46
CA GLU A 257 -4.43 -0.49 -17.27
C GLU A 257 -5.13 -1.84 -17.04
N GLY A 258 -5.05 -2.38 -15.84
CA GLY A 258 -5.74 -3.61 -15.48
C GLY A 258 -4.99 -4.41 -14.41
N GLU A 259 -5.73 -5.20 -13.65
CA GLU A 259 -5.10 -6.13 -12.73
C GLU A 259 -4.29 -7.15 -13.54
N PRO A 260 -3.05 -7.50 -13.11
CA PRO A 260 -2.27 -8.54 -13.76
C PRO A 260 -3.02 -9.87 -13.72
N ASP A 261 -2.95 -10.63 -14.81
CA ASP A 261 -3.42 -12.02 -14.81
C ASP A 261 -2.53 -12.84 -13.87
N TYR A 262 -3.14 -13.60 -12.96
CA TYR A 262 -2.43 -14.43 -12.00
C TYR A 262 -2.60 -15.91 -12.32
N ARG A 263 -1.49 -16.63 -12.30
CA ARG A 263 -1.46 -18.10 -12.23
C ARG A 263 -1.13 -18.52 -10.80
N TRP A 264 -1.78 -19.55 -10.30
CA TRP A 264 -1.54 -20.07 -8.98
C TRP A 264 -0.65 -21.31 -9.05
N GLU A 265 0.41 -21.32 -8.25
CA GLU A 265 1.36 -22.43 -8.15
C GLU A 265 1.34 -23.04 -6.76
N ASP A 266 1.48 -24.37 -6.68
CA ASP A 266 1.56 -25.08 -5.41
C ASP A 266 2.84 -24.69 -4.65
N VAL A 267 2.72 -24.47 -3.35
CA VAL A 267 3.86 -24.27 -2.44
C VAL A 267 4.24 -25.63 -1.88
N ASN A 268 5.42 -26.10 -2.27
CA ASN A 268 5.92 -27.42 -1.91
C ASN A 268 6.92 -27.42 -0.76
N PHE A 269 7.62 -26.30 -0.57
CA PHE A 269 8.67 -26.17 0.43
C PHE A 269 8.46 -24.90 1.25
N SER A 270 8.85 -24.96 2.52
CA SER A 270 8.72 -23.84 3.47
C SER A 270 9.52 -22.59 3.07
N GLU A 271 10.60 -22.75 2.30
CA GLU A 271 11.45 -21.68 1.79
C GLU A 271 10.71 -20.80 0.76
N GLU A 272 9.75 -21.38 0.03
CA GLU A 272 8.98 -20.67 -0.99
C GLU A 272 8.05 -19.59 -0.40
N VAL A 273 7.78 -19.66 0.90
CA VAL A 273 7.01 -18.64 1.63
C VAL A 273 7.68 -17.27 1.59
N SER A 274 9.01 -17.22 1.43
CA SER A 274 9.76 -15.98 1.25
C SER A 274 9.50 -15.29 -0.10
N HIS A 275 8.95 -16.00 -1.09
CA HIS A 275 8.81 -15.53 -2.46
C HIS A 275 7.45 -14.89 -2.76
N SER A 276 6.52 -14.87 -1.81
CA SER A 276 5.21 -14.25 -2.02
C SER A 276 4.71 -13.57 -0.75
N LEU A 277 3.88 -12.55 -0.93
CA LEU A 277 3.18 -11.86 0.16
C LEU A 277 1.76 -12.40 0.37
N VAL A 278 1.22 -13.14 -0.60
CA VAL A 278 -0.15 -13.67 -0.58
C VAL A 278 -0.12 -15.17 -0.80
N PHE A 279 -0.93 -15.90 -0.04
CA PHE A 279 -1.09 -17.35 -0.16
C PHE A 279 -2.57 -17.71 -0.10
N ALA A 280 -2.97 -18.71 -0.87
CA ALA A 280 -4.27 -19.34 -0.77
C ALA A 280 -4.15 -20.69 -0.04
N ILE A 281 -5.04 -20.96 0.91
CA ILE A 281 -5.18 -22.25 1.58
C ILE A 281 -6.48 -22.90 1.11
N HIS A 282 -6.43 -24.21 0.88
CA HIS A 282 -7.60 -24.97 0.45
C HIS A 282 -8.72 -24.92 1.50
N PRO A 283 -10.00 -24.63 1.11
CA PRO A 283 -11.12 -24.44 2.04
C PRO A 283 -11.33 -25.59 3.03
N ARG A 284 -11.09 -26.82 2.62
CA ARG A 284 -11.22 -28.02 3.46
C ARG A 284 -10.10 -28.22 4.49
N LEU A 285 -9.09 -27.36 4.52
CA LEU A 285 -7.98 -27.40 5.47
C LEU A 285 -8.09 -26.34 6.56
N VAL A 286 -9.23 -25.66 6.65
CA VAL A 286 -9.49 -24.61 7.63
C VAL A 286 -10.90 -24.73 8.19
N SER A 287 -11.11 -24.11 9.35
CA SER A 287 -12.44 -23.82 9.88
C SER A 287 -12.53 -22.37 10.31
N TYR A 288 -13.74 -21.83 10.37
CA TYR A 288 -13.98 -20.48 10.81
C TYR A 288 -15.27 -20.39 11.62
N SER A 289 -15.20 -19.67 12.73
CA SER A 289 -16.40 -19.23 13.46
C SER A 289 -16.24 -17.76 13.91
N PRO A 290 -17.35 -17.01 14.10
CA PRO A 290 -17.31 -15.66 14.65
C PRO A 290 -16.74 -15.61 16.08
N GLU A 291 -16.82 -16.70 16.82
CA GLU A 291 -16.34 -16.81 18.20
C GLU A 291 -14.83 -17.00 18.25
N GLU A 292 -14.29 -17.94 17.47
CA GLU A 292 -12.89 -18.37 17.51
C GLU A 292 -12.01 -17.83 16.39
N GLY A 293 -12.62 -17.35 15.29
CA GLY A 293 -11.90 -16.91 14.10
C GLY A 293 -11.38 -18.06 13.24
N LEU A 294 -10.41 -17.78 12.37
CA LEU A 294 -9.82 -18.74 11.45
C LEU A 294 -8.87 -19.70 12.18
N ARG A 295 -9.16 -21.00 12.07
CA ARG A 295 -8.34 -22.13 12.53
C ARG A 295 -7.79 -22.88 11.32
N ILE A 296 -6.48 -23.01 11.24
CA ILE A 296 -5.79 -23.62 10.09
C ILE A 296 -5.29 -25.01 10.49
N GLY A 297 -5.52 -26.00 9.62
CA GLY A 297 -5.15 -27.41 9.84
C GLY A 297 -6.25 -28.23 10.53
N GLU A 298 -7.30 -27.61 11.01
CA GLU A 298 -8.43 -28.29 11.61
C GLU A 298 -9.57 -28.45 10.61
N VAL A 299 -9.99 -29.67 10.41
CA VAL A 299 -11.10 -30.01 9.52
C VAL A 299 -12.37 -30.11 10.36
N SER A 300 -13.13 -29.04 10.41
CA SER A 300 -14.53 -29.12 10.82
C SER A 300 -15.39 -29.12 9.57
N GLY A 301 -15.92 -30.21 9.16
CA GLY A 301 -16.94 -30.49 8.14
C GLY A 301 -17.58 -29.40 7.26
N GLY A 302 -17.12 -28.18 7.28
CA GLY A 302 -17.62 -27.03 6.52
C GLY A 302 -16.56 -26.47 5.59
N ASP A 303 -16.95 -26.14 4.37
CA ASP A 303 -16.11 -25.43 3.39
C ASP A 303 -16.15 -23.92 3.68
N TYR A 304 -15.29 -23.45 4.60
CA TYR A 304 -15.11 -22.01 4.78
C TYR A 304 -14.37 -21.40 3.57
N ARG A 305 -14.83 -20.23 3.15
CA ARG A 305 -14.18 -19.42 2.10
C ARG A 305 -14.09 -17.98 2.57
N SER A 306 -12.96 -17.37 2.30
CA SER A 306 -12.80 -15.92 2.52
C SER A 306 -13.90 -15.15 1.78
N PRO A 307 -14.54 -14.18 2.44
CA PRO A 307 -15.49 -13.31 1.76
C PRO A 307 -14.80 -12.60 0.59
N GLN A 308 -15.56 -12.31 -0.44
CA GLN A 308 -15.06 -11.42 -1.48
C GLN A 308 -14.74 -10.09 -0.80
N ALA A 309 -13.54 -9.60 -1.05
CA ALA A 309 -13.21 -8.24 -0.67
C ALA A 309 -14.33 -7.36 -1.19
N ALA A 310 -15.02 -6.64 -0.29
CA ALA A 310 -15.96 -5.62 -0.72
C ALA A 310 -15.23 -4.89 -1.84
N GLN A 311 -15.80 -4.91 -3.05
CA GLN A 311 -15.16 -4.26 -4.19
C GLN A 311 -14.62 -2.98 -3.63
N ARG A 312 -13.29 -2.93 -3.46
CA ARG A 312 -12.65 -1.71 -2.99
C ARG A 312 -13.32 -0.70 -3.88
N CYS A 313 -14.13 0.21 -3.29
CA CYS A 313 -14.67 1.33 -4.07
C CYS A 313 -13.51 1.70 -4.95
N ALA A 314 -13.61 1.35 -6.22
CA ALA A 314 -12.48 1.38 -7.12
C ALA A 314 -11.81 2.66 -6.72
N ARG A 315 -10.51 2.64 -6.41
CA ARG A 315 -9.84 3.90 -6.10
C ARG A 315 -10.47 4.86 -7.08
N PRO A 316 -10.79 6.10 -6.74
CA PRO A 316 -11.37 7.03 -7.71
C PRO A 316 -10.71 6.91 -9.10
N ASP A 317 -9.42 6.52 -9.11
CA ASP A 317 -8.59 6.17 -10.27
C ASP A 317 -9.13 5.03 -11.16
N TYR A 318 -10.20 4.29 -10.76
CA TYR A 318 -10.78 3.16 -11.51
C TYR A 318 -12.30 3.25 -11.66
N ALA A 319 -12.87 4.44 -11.47
CA ALA A 319 -14.31 4.64 -11.73
C ALA A 319 -14.69 4.47 -13.22
N GLY A 320 -13.68 4.25 -14.07
CA GLY A 320 -13.79 4.24 -15.52
C GLY A 320 -13.23 5.51 -16.14
N TYR A 321 -13.07 5.50 -17.45
CA TYR A 321 -12.59 6.66 -18.19
C TYR A 321 -13.65 7.10 -19.18
N GLN A 322 -13.80 8.40 -19.36
CA GLN A 322 -14.56 8.98 -20.47
C GLN A 322 -13.65 9.16 -21.68
N LEU A 323 -14.22 9.16 -22.88
CA LEU A 323 -13.46 9.47 -24.10
C LEU A 323 -12.96 10.92 -24.05
N GLU A 324 -11.64 11.09 -24.00
CA GLU A 324 -11.02 12.39 -23.76
C GLU A 324 -9.94 12.72 -24.80
N PRO A 325 -9.98 13.95 -25.39
CA PRO A 325 -8.89 14.46 -26.23
C PRO A 325 -7.61 14.69 -25.43
N TYR A 326 -6.46 14.40 -26.01
CA TYR A 326 -5.15 14.61 -25.37
C TYR A 326 -4.95 16.05 -24.85
N ALA A 327 -5.32 17.06 -25.66
CA ALA A 327 -5.18 18.46 -25.26
C ALA A 327 -6.08 18.80 -24.05
N ALA A 328 -7.30 18.25 -23.99
CA ALA A 328 -8.23 18.48 -22.89
C ALA A 328 -7.71 17.87 -21.59
N HIS A 329 -7.20 16.63 -21.64
CA HIS A 329 -6.59 15.96 -20.51
C HIS A 329 -5.43 16.78 -19.92
N VAL A 330 -4.48 17.21 -20.75
CA VAL A 330 -3.35 18.02 -20.30
C VAL A 330 -3.82 19.37 -19.73
N ALA A 331 -4.80 20.02 -20.36
CA ALA A 331 -5.35 21.28 -19.87
C ALA A 331 -5.99 21.13 -18.49
N GLU A 332 -6.71 20.02 -18.24
CA GLU A 332 -7.32 19.74 -16.97
C GLU A 332 -6.26 19.45 -15.88
N MET A 333 -5.26 18.62 -16.16
CA MET A 333 -4.14 18.39 -15.23
C MET A 333 -3.42 19.70 -14.88
N TRP A 334 -3.22 20.57 -15.86
CA TRP A 334 -2.63 21.87 -15.65
C TRP A 334 -3.47 22.77 -14.75
N ARG A 335 -4.78 22.79 -14.97
CA ARG A 335 -5.74 23.52 -14.15
C ARG A 335 -5.69 23.04 -12.70
N ILE A 336 -5.67 21.72 -12.48
CA ILE A 336 -5.59 21.10 -11.15
C ILE A 336 -4.28 21.47 -10.45
N PHE A 337 -3.18 21.46 -11.14
CA PHE A 337 -1.88 21.86 -10.59
C PHE A 337 -1.86 23.34 -10.20
N ASP A 338 -2.41 24.22 -11.03
CA ASP A 338 -2.36 25.67 -10.85
C ASP A 338 -3.44 26.21 -9.89
N ALA A 339 -4.69 25.80 -10.04
CA ALA A 339 -5.84 26.34 -9.31
C ALA A 339 -6.37 25.43 -8.19
N GLY A 340 -6.18 24.14 -8.31
CA GLY A 340 -6.75 23.11 -7.45
C GLY A 340 -8.04 22.50 -7.98
N ALA A 341 -8.39 21.30 -7.49
CA ALA A 341 -9.63 20.62 -7.84
C ALA A 341 -10.81 21.16 -7.02
N PRO A 342 -12.00 21.36 -7.63
CA PRO A 342 -13.19 21.87 -6.94
C PRO A 342 -13.68 20.95 -5.82
N SER A 343 -13.78 19.65 -6.06
CA SER A 343 -14.24 18.65 -5.09
C SER A 343 -13.17 18.27 -4.07
N GLY A 344 -11.93 18.36 -4.46
CA GLY A 344 -10.77 18.03 -3.64
C GLY A 344 -10.13 19.25 -3.00
N ALA A 345 -10.90 20.22 -2.49
CA ALA A 345 -10.41 21.47 -1.86
C ALA A 345 -9.20 21.30 -0.92
N LEU A 346 -8.86 20.07 -0.61
CA LEU A 346 -7.73 19.69 0.24
C LEU A 346 -6.44 19.34 -0.51
N ALA A 347 -6.47 18.91 -1.76
CA ALA A 347 -5.28 18.30 -2.35
C ALA A 347 -4.54 19.18 -3.38
N ALA A 348 -5.19 19.72 -4.36
CA ALA A 348 -4.52 20.31 -5.52
C ALA A 348 -4.03 21.75 -5.30
N GLY A 349 -4.80 22.64 -4.69
CA GLY A 349 -4.28 23.96 -4.26
C GLY A 349 -3.16 23.85 -3.21
N ARG A 350 -2.98 22.64 -2.66
CA ARG A 350 -1.83 22.29 -1.83
C ARG A 350 -0.61 21.86 -2.64
N LEU A 351 -0.76 21.31 -3.85
CA LEU A 351 0.37 20.84 -4.65
C LEU A 351 1.31 21.99 -4.98
N ARG A 352 0.79 23.08 -5.55
CA ARG A 352 1.59 24.26 -5.85
C ARG A 352 2.14 24.94 -4.59
N ARG A 353 1.32 25.04 -3.52
CA ARG A 353 1.78 25.59 -2.23
C ARG A 353 2.84 24.71 -1.57
N ARG A 354 2.71 23.38 -1.64
CA ARG A 354 3.74 22.45 -1.15
C ARG A 354 5.02 22.57 -1.96
N LEU A 355 4.93 22.64 -3.27
CA LEU A 355 6.09 22.87 -4.11
C LEU A 355 6.78 24.21 -3.76
N ALA A 356 6.01 25.28 -3.58
CA ALA A 356 6.55 26.58 -3.16
C ALA A 356 7.18 26.53 -1.76
N TRP A 357 6.59 25.76 -0.83
CA TRP A 357 7.18 25.54 0.49
C TRP A 357 8.47 24.73 0.41
N LEU A 358 8.50 23.66 -0.37
CA LEU A 358 9.69 22.85 -0.62
C LEU A 358 10.80 23.69 -1.27
N LYS A 359 10.48 24.48 -2.28
CA LYS A 359 11.43 25.41 -2.92
C LYS A 359 12.09 26.36 -1.90
N ARG A 360 11.30 26.92 -0.96
CA ARG A 360 11.84 27.78 0.09
C ARG A 360 12.70 27.01 1.08
N ARG A 361 12.22 25.85 1.54
CA ARG A 361 12.94 25.01 2.52
C ARG A 361 14.28 24.53 1.99
N PHE A 362 14.35 24.19 0.72
CA PHE A 362 15.58 23.69 0.08
C PHE A 362 16.43 24.79 -0.55
N ALA A 363 15.92 26.02 -0.72
CA ALA A 363 16.72 27.14 -1.14
C ALA A 363 17.88 27.44 -0.16
N GLU A 364 17.66 27.20 1.13
CA GLU A 364 18.69 27.32 2.17
C GLU A 364 19.76 26.20 2.12
N GLN A 365 19.46 25.08 1.46
CA GLN A 365 20.34 23.90 1.28
C GLN A 365 20.75 23.69 -0.18
N ALA A 366 20.33 24.58 -1.08
CA ALA A 366 20.47 24.41 -2.53
C ALA A 366 21.94 24.44 -2.99
N GLU A 367 22.84 25.06 -2.24
CA GLU A 367 24.27 25.05 -2.57
C GLU A 367 24.85 23.63 -2.48
N ASP A 368 24.39 22.83 -1.50
CA ASP A 368 24.82 21.42 -1.33
C ASP A 368 24.15 20.46 -2.29
N TRP A 369 22.97 20.78 -2.81
CA TRP A 369 22.14 19.85 -3.58
C TRP A 369 22.06 20.16 -5.08
N TYR A 370 22.74 21.17 -5.56
CA TYR A 370 22.77 21.58 -6.98
C TYR A 370 21.37 21.72 -7.65
N LEU A 371 20.35 22.10 -6.87
CA LEU A 371 18.99 22.19 -7.34
C LEU A 371 18.51 23.64 -7.42
N PRO A 372 18.52 24.26 -8.60
CA PRO A 372 17.79 25.51 -8.77
C PRO A 372 16.29 25.27 -8.58
N ALA A 373 15.71 25.93 -7.57
CA ALA A 373 14.29 25.76 -7.23
C ALA A 373 13.35 26.02 -8.43
N GLU A 374 13.78 26.87 -9.35
CA GLU A 374 13.07 27.19 -10.60
C GLU A 374 13.03 26.00 -11.56
N LEU A 375 14.10 25.20 -11.65
CA LEU A 375 14.15 24.01 -12.50
C LEU A 375 13.24 22.90 -12.00
N LEU A 376 13.07 22.76 -10.68
CA LEU A 376 12.15 21.78 -10.13
C LEU A 376 10.70 22.07 -10.52
N GLU A 377 10.28 23.34 -10.48
CA GLU A 377 8.93 23.71 -10.93
C GLU A 377 8.77 23.52 -12.43
N ARG A 378 9.79 23.90 -13.20
CA ARG A 378 9.80 23.70 -14.66
C ARG A 378 9.70 22.21 -15.01
N ALA A 379 10.43 21.33 -14.31
CA ALA A 379 10.35 19.88 -14.50
C ALA A 379 8.94 19.35 -14.23
N VAL A 380 8.33 19.72 -13.09
CA VAL A 380 6.95 19.33 -12.78
C VAL A 380 5.97 19.77 -13.87
N ARG A 381 6.08 21.01 -14.34
CA ARG A 381 5.21 21.57 -15.38
C ARG A 381 5.41 20.88 -16.74
N LEU A 382 6.65 20.57 -17.09
CA LEU A 382 6.96 19.82 -18.31
C LEU A 382 6.41 18.39 -18.23
N ASP A 383 6.57 17.72 -17.10
CA ASP A 383 6.09 16.36 -16.91
C ASP A 383 4.55 16.27 -16.99
N ILE A 384 3.82 17.26 -16.45
CA ILE A 384 2.36 17.34 -16.61
C ILE A 384 1.98 17.39 -18.09
N VAL A 385 2.70 18.15 -18.91
CA VAL A 385 2.40 18.28 -20.34
C VAL A 385 2.82 17.04 -21.13
N LEU A 386 3.92 16.39 -20.76
CA LEU A 386 4.61 15.41 -21.58
C LEU A 386 4.46 13.95 -21.15
N HIS A 387 3.88 13.66 -19.96
CA HIS A 387 3.86 12.31 -19.37
C HIS A 387 3.23 11.27 -20.28
N ASP A 388 2.18 11.63 -20.97
CA ASP A 388 1.38 10.76 -21.81
C ASP A 388 1.68 10.87 -23.32
N VAL A 389 2.81 11.47 -23.71
CA VAL A 389 3.20 11.59 -25.13
C VAL A 389 3.25 10.23 -25.83
N GLY A 390 3.51 9.15 -25.11
CA GLY A 390 3.44 7.80 -25.66
C GLY A 390 2.05 7.38 -26.12
N LYS A 391 0.99 7.98 -25.59
CA LYS A 391 -0.38 7.81 -26.10
C LYS A 391 -0.57 8.45 -27.48
N LEU A 392 0.29 9.35 -27.90
CA LEU A 392 0.29 9.95 -29.23
C LEU A 392 1.00 9.09 -30.30
N THR A 393 1.40 7.86 -30.00
CA THR A 393 1.93 6.92 -30.98
C THR A 393 0.85 6.40 -31.92
N GLU A 394 1.23 6.07 -33.16
CA GLU A 394 0.30 5.48 -34.14
C GLU A 394 -0.36 4.20 -33.62
N GLN A 395 0.42 3.38 -32.88
CA GLN A 395 -0.08 2.14 -32.29
C GLN A 395 -1.16 2.42 -31.25
N TRP A 396 -0.90 3.33 -30.32
CA TRP A 396 -1.86 3.62 -29.25
C TRP A 396 -3.14 4.27 -29.80
N GLN A 397 -3.00 5.21 -30.73
CA GLN A 397 -4.15 5.84 -31.39
C GLN A 397 -4.98 4.81 -32.19
N ARG A 398 -4.32 3.84 -32.82
CA ARG A 398 -5.02 2.72 -33.47
C ARG A 398 -5.75 1.86 -32.46
N PHE A 399 -5.13 1.54 -31.32
CA PHE A 399 -5.79 0.82 -30.23
C PHE A 399 -7.06 1.58 -29.79
N ALA A 400 -6.97 2.87 -29.51
CA ALA A 400 -8.09 3.68 -29.07
C ALA A 400 -9.24 3.68 -30.09
N VAL A 401 -8.94 3.82 -31.37
CA VAL A 401 -9.93 3.79 -32.46
C VAL A 401 -10.61 2.43 -32.56
N GLU A 402 -9.85 1.34 -32.57
CA GLU A 402 -10.43 0.00 -32.70
C GLU A 402 -11.25 -0.38 -31.45
N TYR A 403 -10.80 0.04 -30.27
CA TYR A 403 -11.55 -0.14 -29.05
C TYR A 403 -12.88 0.63 -29.05
N GLN A 404 -12.88 1.93 -29.40
CA GLN A 404 -14.11 2.75 -29.48
C GLN A 404 -15.11 2.18 -30.46
N LYS A 405 -14.67 1.68 -31.61
CA LYS A 405 -15.52 0.97 -32.57
C LYS A 405 -16.12 -0.30 -31.97
N ALA A 406 -15.33 -1.08 -31.22
CA ALA A 406 -15.79 -2.34 -30.64
C ALA A 406 -16.85 -2.14 -29.55
N ILE A 407 -16.86 -1.00 -28.87
CA ILE A 407 -17.92 -0.64 -27.90
C ILE A 407 -19.12 0.08 -28.56
N GLY A 408 -19.08 0.33 -29.87
CA GLY A 408 -20.15 0.99 -30.61
C GLY A 408 -20.08 2.53 -30.66
N GLU A 409 -19.00 3.13 -30.22
CA GLU A 409 -18.83 4.59 -30.13
C GLU A 409 -17.97 5.13 -31.28
N GLY A 410 -18.29 5.09 -32.46
CA GLY A 410 -17.67 5.74 -33.60
C GLY A 410 -16.14 5.97 -33.57
N THR A 411 -15.59 6.61 -34.57
CA THR A 411 -14.15 6.95 -34.65
C THR A 411 -13.92 8.36 -34.11
N PRO A 412 -13.07 8.56 -33.09
CA PRO A 412 -12.71 9.89 -32.60
C PRO A 412 -12.09 10.74 -33.70
N GLY A 413 -12.49 12.02 -33.80
CA GLY A 413 -11.94 12.99 -34.74
C GLY A 413 -10.71 13.74 -34.21
N PHE A 414 -10.10 13.28 -33.12
CA PHE A 414 -9.00 13.90 -32.41
C PHE A 414 -8.01 12.85 -31.88
N LEU A 415 -6.83 13.26 -31.44
CA LEU A 415 -5.89 12.40 -30.74
C LEU A 415 -6.37 12.17 -29.31
N VAL A 416 -6.56 10.91 -28.96
CA VAL A 416 -7.16 10.45 -27.72
C VAL A 416 -6.13 10.37 -26.60
N ALA A 417 -6.48 10.80 -25.39
CA ALA A 417 -5.74 10.49 -24.15
C ALA A 417 -6.36 9.32 -23.40
N HIS A 418 -7.71 9.33 -23.27
CA HIS A 418 -8.45 8.23 -22.62
C HIS A 418 -9.58 7.74 -23.51
N THR A 419 -9.76 6.43 -23.54
CA THR A 419 -10.93 5.79 -24.18
C THR A 419 -12.08 5.73 -23.19
N HIS A 420 -13.31 5.70 -23.66
CA HIS A 420 -14.44 5.45 -22.79
C HIS A 420 -14.37 4.01 -22.26
N TYR A 421 -14.02 3.82 -21.01
CA TYR A 421 -13.87 2.50 -20.38
C TYR A 421 -14.65 2.43 -19.06
N ASP A 422 -15.59 1.50 -18.99
CA ASP A 422 -16.28 1.14 -17.75
C ASP A 422 -15.85 -0.27 -17.31
N PRO A 423 -15.10 -0.40 -16.21
CA PRO A 423 -14.63 -1.69 -15.70
C PRO A 423 -15.78 -2.61 -15.24
N ALA A 424 -16.95 -2.08 -14.95
CA ALA A 424 -18.13 -2.88 -14.60
C ALA A 424 -18.81 -3.48 -15.82
N ASN A 425 -18.61 -2.89 -17.01
CA ASN A 425 -19.26 -3.32 -18.25
C ASN A 425 -18.51 -4.50 -18.91
N PRO A 426 -19.14 -5.70 -19.02
CA PRO A 426 -18.51 -6.86 -19.68
C PRO A 426 -18.12 -6.60 -21.14
N THR A 427 -18.91 -5.79 -21.87
CA THR A 427 -18.66 -5.45 -23.27
C THR A 427 -17.36 -4.64 -23.40
N HIS A 428 -17.13 -3.68 -22.50
CA HIS A 428 -15.92 -2.88 -22.49
C HIS A 428 -14.69 -3.74 -22.20
N ARG A 429 -14.78 -4.67 -21.24
CA ARG A 429 -13.69 -5.62 -20.96
C ARG A 429 -13.39 -6.54 -22.15
N GLN A 430 -14.41 -7.03 -22.84
CA GLN A 430 -14.24 -7.87 -24.03
C GLN A 430 -13.61 -7.08 -25.18
N ALA A 431 -14.10 -5.87 -25.44
CA ALA A 431 -13.57 -4.98 -26.48
C ALA A 431 -12.10 -4.62 -26.21
N GLN A 432 -11.73 -4.35 -24.95
CA GLN A 432 -10.36 -4.08 -24.55
C GLN A 432 -9.44 -5.27 -24.83
N ARG A 433 -9.87 -6.49 -24.50
CA ARG A 433 -9.11 -7.71 -24.81
C ARG A 433 -8.91 -7.91 -26.31
N GLN A 434 -9.92 -7.64 -27.13
CA GLN A 434 -9.84 -7.74 -28.58
C GLN A 434 -8.92 -6.70 -29.20
N ALA A 435 -8.99 -5.45 -28.72
CA ALA A 435 -8.14 -4.35 -29.21
C ALA A 435 -6.70 -4.42 -28.69
N ARG A 436 -6.43 -5.22 -27.66
CA ARG A 436 -5.10 -5.28 -26.99
C ARG A 436 -3.95 -5.60 -27.95
N CYS A 437 -4.19 -6.30 -29.04
CA CYS A 437 -3.14 -6.57 -30.04
C CYS A 437 -2.60 -5.31 -30.72
N TYR A 438 -3.29 -4.20 -30.64
CA TYR A 438 -2.86 -2.89 -31.16
C TYR A 438 -2.20 -2.00 -30.10
N LYS A 439 -2.34 -2.34 -28.82
CA LYS A 439 -1.78 -1.54 -27.73
C LYS A 439 -0.25 -1.68 -27.69
N PRO A 440 0.52 -0.60 -27.58
CA PRO A 440 1.96 -0.70 -27.33
C PRO A 440 2.23 -1.36 -25.98
N ALA A 441 3.38 -1.98 -25.83
CA ALA A 441 3.77 -2.65 -24.61
C ALA A 441 3.82 -1.68 -23.41
N THR A 442 4.32 -0.46 -23.63
CA THR A 442 4.55 0.51 -22.56
C THR A 442 4.47 1.93 -23.10
N HIS A 443 3.29 2.56 -23.16
CA HIS A 443 3.21 3.95 -23.66
C HIS A 443 4.08 4.93 -22.85
N ALA A 444 4.24 4.71 -21.54
CA ALA A 444 5.06 5.56 -20.68
C ALA A 444 6.54 5.51 -21.06
N GLY A 445 7.06 4.34 -21.44
CA GLY A 445 8.44 4.17 -21.92
C GLY A 445 8.68 4.83 -23.26
N GLU A 446 7.78 4.62 -24.24
CA GLU A 446 7.84 5.26 -25.55
C GLU A 446 7.73 6.78 -25.43
N GLY A 447 6.81 7.27 -24.56
CA GLY A 447 6.65 8.70 -24.26
C GLY A 447 7.90 9.32 -23.68
N ALA A 448 8.49 8.68 -22.67
CA ALA A 448 9.74 9.15 -22.09
C ALA A 448 10.87 9.24 -23.14
N LEU A 449 11.01 8.21 -23.98
CA LEU A 449 12.03 8.19 -25.04
C LEU A 449 11.78 9.28 -26.08
N ALA A 450 10.51 9.56 -26.42
CA ALA A 450 10.14 10.59 -27.39
C ALA A 450 10.53 12.01 -26.94
N VAL A 451 10.45 12.28 -25.62
CA VAL A 451 10.69 13.63 -25.07
C VAL A 451 12.02 13.77 -24.33
N ALA A 452 12.85 12.75 -24.28
CA ALA A 452 14.10 12.74 -23.50
C ALA A 452 15.02 13.92 -23.82
N GLU A 453 15.27 14.21 -25.11
CA GLU A 453 16.14 15.30 -25.55
C GLU A 453 15.48 16.67 -25.31
N LEU A 454 14.17 16.79 -25.57
CA LEU A 454 13.41 18.01 -25.25
C LEU A 454 13.55 18.36 -23.76
N LEU A 455 13.33 17.38 -22.89
CA LEU A 455 13.46 17.57 -21.43
C LEU A 455 14.89 17.97 -21.05
N TYR A 456 15.90 17.35 -21.64
CA TYR A 456 17.30 17.69 -21.36
C TYR A 456 17.60 19.14 -21.63
N GLN A 457 17.21 19.61 -22.81
CA GLN A 457 17.39 21.01 -23.23
C GLN A 457 16.53 21.97 -22.38
N ALA A 458 15.28 21.60 -22.10
CA ALA A 458 14.35 22.42 -21.35
C ALA A 458 14.73 22.53 -19.86
N LEU A 459 15.54 21.62 -19.35
CA LEU A 459 16.08 21.61 -17.98
C LEU A 459 17.54 22.08 -17.93
N ASP A 460 17.92 22.94 -18.86
CA ASP A 460 19.24 23.60 -18.95
C ASP A 460 20.40 22.58 -18.90
N CYS A 461 20.22 21.41 -19.54
CA CYS A 461 21.19 20.31 -19.63
C CYS A 461 21.68 19.80 -18.25
N ARG A 462 20.83 19.93 -17.21
CA ARG A 462 21.15 19.47 -15.85
C ARG A 462 20.77 17.99 -15.67
N GLU A 463 21.77 17.11 -15.67
CA GLU A 463 21.59 15.65 -15.70
C GLU A 463 20.69 15.13 -14.55
N GLY A 464 20.88 15.59 -13.31
CA GLY A 464 20.13 15.09 -12.16
C GLY A 464 18.63 15.29 -12.27
N ILE A 465 18.20 16.53 -12.53
CA ILE A 465 16.76 16.84 -12.65
C ILE A 465 16.16 16.29 -13.94
N TRP A 466 16.93 16.27 -15.04
CA TRP A 466 16.51 15.63 -16.27
C TRP A 466 16.21 14.14 -16.08
N ARG A 467 17.13 13.39 -15.45
CA ARG A 467 16.90 11.96 -15.13
C ARG A 467 15.73 11.77 -14.20
N ALA A 468 15.55 12.66 -13.22
CA ALA A 468 14.41 12.60 -12.30
C ALA A 468 13.07 12.79 -13.04
N ALA A 469 12.95 13.79 -13.89
CA ALA A 469 11.79 14.06 -14.71
C ALA A 469 11.53 12.92 -15.71
N LEU A 470 12.54 12.52 -16.46
CA LEU A 470 12.43 11.42 -17.41
C LEU A 470 11.97 10.11 -16.75
N THR A 471 12.51 9.82 -15.55
CA THR A 471 12.10 8.66 -14.78
C THR A 471 10.66 8.78 -14.27
N ALA A 472 10.22 9.99 -13.90
CA ALA A 472 8.85 10.22 -13.49
C ALA A 472 7.89 9.95 -14.64
N ILE A 473 8.18 10.41 -15.86
CA ILE A 473 7.39 10.08 -17.05
C ILE A 473 7.42 8.58 -17.33
N ALA A 474 8.60 7.94 -17.38
CA ALA A 474 8.69 6.51 -17.68
C ALA A 474 7.96 5.62 -16.65
N ARG A 475 7.89 6.06 -15.38
CA ARG A 475 7.43 5.22 -14.26
C ARG A 475 6.17 5.73 -13.57
N HIS A 476 5.43 6.65 -14.17
CA HIS A 476 4.22 7.18 -13.52
C HIS A 476 3.13 6.10 -13.32
N HIS A 477 3.06 5.10 -14.19
CA HIS A 477 2.18 3.94 -14.01
C HIS A 477 2.89 2.74 -13.36
N SER A 478 4.09 2.40 -13.83
CA SER A 478 4.81 1.20 -13.40
C SER A 478 6.21 1.53 -12.84
N PRO A 479 6.42 1.38 -11.52
CA PRO A 479 7.70 1.73 -10.88
C PRO A 479 8.91 0.94 -11.40
N GLY A 480 8.69 -0.23 -11.99
CA GLY A 480 9.75 -1.12 -12.48
C GLY A 480 10.07 -0.97 -13.96
N LEU A 481 9.43 -0.05 -14.67
CA LEU A 481 9.65 0.10 -16.10
C LEU A 481 11.08 0.56 -16.39
N ASP A 482 11.76 -0.14 -17.31
CA ASP A 482 13.14 0.10 -17.69
C ASP A 482 13.41 -0.01 -19.21
N SER A 483 12.37 -0.15 -20.01
CA SER A 483 12.45 -0.30 -21.46
C SER A 483 11.34 0.45 -22.18
N ALA A 484 11.58 0.80 -23.44
CA ALA A 484 10.61 1.34 -24.37
C ALA A 484 10.50 0.40 -25.58
N GLY A 485 9.29 0.19 -26.08
CA GLY A 485 9.06 -0.50 -27.34
C GLY A 485 9.48 0.34 -28.55
N SER A 486 9.47 -0.25 -29.73
CA SER A 486 9.58 0.53 -30.98
C SER A 486 8.29 1.31 -31.19
N TYR A 487 8.42 2.58 -31.58
CA TYR A 487 7.27 3.45 -31.79
C TYR A 487 7.46 4.41 -32.97
N ARG A 488 6.33 4.91 -33.43
CA ARG A 488 6.24 6.09 -34.31
C ARG A 488 5.10 6.97 -33.76
N LEU A 489 5.39 8.26 -33.55
CA LEU A 489 4.36 9.23 -33.18
C LEU A 489 3.43 9.51 -34.36
N HIS A 490 2.16 9.73 -34.05
CA HIS A 490 1.19 10.21 -35.04
C HIS A 490 1.69 11.51 -35.67
N ARG A 491 1.46 11.68 -36.96
CA ARG A 491 1.98 12.83 -37.74
C ARG A 491 1.64 14.21 -37.16
N ASP A 492 0.50 14.32 -36.48
CA ASP A 492 0.04 15.57 -35.86
C ASP A 492 0.56 15.74 -34.40
N ALA A 493 1.21 14.76 -33.82
CA ALA A 493 1.67 14.79 -32.43
C ALA A 493 2.71 15.90 -32.15
N PRO A 494 3.75 16.12 -32.98
CA PRO A 494 4.70 17.19 -32.72
C PRO A 494 4.05 18.59 -32.72
N ARG A 495 3.10 18.82 -33.64
CA ARG A 495 2.33 20.06 -33.68
C ARG A 495 1.43 20.24 -32.45
N LEU A 496 0.78 19.17 -32.01
CA LEU A 496 -0.05 19.19 -30.81
C LEU A 496 0.77 19.51 -29.57
N ILE A 497 1.88 18.81 -29.35
CA ILE A 497 2.82 19.08 -28.24
C ILE A 497 3.29 20.53 -28.26
N ALA A 498 3.67 21.02 -29.43
CA ALA A 498 4.09 22.42 -29.63
C ALA A 498 3.01 23.43 -29.22
N ASN A 499 1.76 23.18 -29.61
CA ASN A 499 0.65 24.06 -29.27
C ASN A 499 0.37 24.07 -27.77
N ILE A 500 0.33 22.91 -27.14
CA ILE A 500 0.12 22.79 -25.69
C ILE A 500 1.24 23.53 -24.93
N LEU A 501 2.51 23.31 -25.29
CA LEU A 501 3.63 23.99 -24.65
C LEU A 501 3.55 25.51 -24.79
N ARG A 502 3.03 26.03 -25.93
CA ARG A 502 2.78 27.48 -26.10
C ARG A 502 1.66 28.00 -25.21
N GLU A 503 0.54 27.29 -25.16
CA GLU A 503 -0.62 27.65 -24.32
C GLU A 503 -0.27 27.76 -22.86
N VAL A 504 0.60 26.88 -22.36
CA VAL A 504 1.05 26.89 -20.95
C VAL A 504 2.30 27.76 -20.71
N GLY A 505 2.79 28.47 -21.71
CA GLY A 505 3.93 29.39 -21.58
C GLY A 505 5.30 28.72 -21.39
N LEU A 506 5.42 27.45 -21.77
CA LEU A 506 6.65 26.66 -21.65
C LEU A 506 7.36 26.45 -22.99
N TRP A 507 6.99 27.25 -24.00
CA TRP A 507 7.49 27.05 -25.35
C TRP A 507 8.84 27.71 -25.62
N LYS A 508 9.73 26.99 -26.34
CA LYS A 508 10.84 27.53 -27.11
C LYS A 508 10.92 26.80 -28.47
N ASP A 509 11.12 27.54 -29.55
CA ASP A 509 11.14 26.94 -30.90
C ASP A 509 12.20 25.84 -31.05
N GLU A 510 13.32 25.97 -30.34
CA GLU A 510 14.45 25.04 -30.35
C GLU A 510 14.07 23.64 -29.79
N TRP A 511 13.05 23.56 -28.93
CA TRP A 511 12.71 22.32 -28.20
C TRP A 511 11.90 21.33 -29.03
N VAL A 512 11.05 21.81 -29.96
CA VAL A 512 10.19 20.89 -30.73
C VAL A 512 10.96 20.07 -31.74
N ALA A 513 12.04 20.62 -32.28
CA ALA A 513 12.95 19.88 -33.14
C ALA A 513 13.60 18.69 -32.40
N GLN A 514 13.53 18.66 -31.05
CA GLN A 514 14.11 17.63 -30.22
C GLN A 514 13.11 16.50 -29.84
N VAL A 515 11.84 16.60 -30.25
CA VAL A 515 10.89 15.50 -30.10
C VAL A 515 11.25 14.38 -31.07
N ARG A 516 11.58 13.23 -30.54
CA ARG A 516 11.92 12.05 -31.35
C ARG A 516 10.66 11.39 -31.88
N VAL A 517 10.40 11.55 -33.16
CA VAL A 517 9.14 11.06 -33.77
C VAL A 517 9.08 9.55 -33.96
N GLU A 518 10.22 8.88 -34.02
CA GLU A 518 10.30 7.42 -34.09
C GLU A 518 11.58 6.89 -33.44
N ALA A 519 11.51 5.70 -32.87
CA ALA A 519 12.68 4.99 -32.36
C ALA A 519 12.47 3.48 -32.40
N PRO A 520 13.56 2.69 -32.50
CA PRO A 520 13.51 1.26 -32.19
C PRO A 520 13.30 1.03 -30.69
N ALA A 521 12.98 -0.22 -30.31
CA ALA A 521 12.96 -0.62 -28.92
C ALA A 521 14.31 -0.35 -28.24
N LEU A 522 14.28 0.21 -27.03
CA LEU A 522 15.46 0.63 -26.30
C LEU A 522 15.38 0.29 -24.82
N ASP A 523 16.52 -0.10 -24.24
CA ASP A 523 16.73 -0.19 -22.80
C ASP A 523 16.91 1.21 -22.21
N LEU A 524 16.01 1.62 -21.33
CA LEU A 524 16.02 2.94 -20.71
C LEU A 524 16.91 3.05 -19.48
N ARG A 525 17.44 1.94 -18.94
CA ARG A 525 18.22 1.92 -17.70
C ARG A 525 19.39 2.89 -17.68
N GLN A 526 19.95 3.20 -18.84
CA GLN A 526 21.05 4.17 -18.93
C GLN A 526 20.59 5.63 -18.81
N CYS A 527 19.35 5.93 -19.20
CA CYS A 527 18.77 7.27 -19.19
C CYS A 527 17.98 7.56 -17.91
N LEU A 528 17.46 6.52 -17.26
CA LEU A 528 16.69 6.67 -16.02
C LEU A 528 17.56 7.06 -14.83
N LEU A 529 16.88 7.40 -13.72
CA LEU A 529 17.51 7.91 -12.52
C LEU A 529 18.55 6.91 -11.96
N LYS A 530 19.79 7.39 -11.90
CA LYS A 530 20.93 6.68 -11.35
C LYS A 530 21.75 7.68 -10.54
N PRO A 531 21.37 7.90 -9.26
CA PRO A 531 22.01 8.92 -8.45
C PRO A 531 23.49 8.59 -8.19
N PRO A 532 24.35 9.61 -8.16
CA PRO A 532 25.75 9.44 -7.79
C PRO A 532 25.86 9.03 -6.32
N PRO A 533 26.87 8.23 -5.94
CA PRO A 533 27.06 7.76 -4.57
C PRO A 533 27.22 8.89 -3.53
N GLU A 534 27.80 10.02 -3.94
CA GLU A 534 28.10 11.14 -3.04
C GLU A 534 26.86 11.90 -2.60
N HIS A 535 25.85 12.00 -3.47
CA HIS A 535 24.62 12.78 -3.22
C HIS A 535 23.37 12.08 -3.76
N PRO A 536 23.06 10.84 -3.37
CA PRO A 536 21.93 10.09 -3.92
C PRO A 536 20.58 10.75 -3.63
N TRP A 537 20.51 11.49 -2.51
CA TRP A 537 19.32 12.15 -2.00
C TRP A 537 18.72 13.18 -2.91
N ALA A 538 19.54 14.09 -3.42
CA ALA A 538 19.07 15.20 -4.21
C ALA A 538 18.30 14.71 -5.44
N TRP A 539 18.80 13.68 -6.09
CA TRP A 539 18.18 13.12 -7.29
C TRP A 539 16.91 12.32 -6.97
N TRP A 540 16.94 11.47 -5.93
CA TRP A 540 15.76 10.73 -5.49
C TRP A 540 14.65 11.67 -5.02
N PHE A 541 15.01 12.70 -4.30
CA PHE A 541 14.05 13.67 -3.79
C PHE A 541 13.36 14.45 -4.93
N GLN A 542 14.11 14.85 -5.95
CA GLN A 542 13.56 15.47 -7.16
C GLN A 542 12.54 14.54 -7.82
N TYR A 543 12.92 13.30 -8.05
CA TYR A 543 12.05 12.28 -8.62
C TYR A 543 10.76 12.09 -7.82
N PHE A 544 10.87 11.93 -6.50
CA PHE A 544 9.69 11.72 -5.66
C PHE A 544 8.71 12.89 -5.70
N ILE A 545 9.22 14.11 -5.70
CA ILE A 545 8.36 15.30 -5.79
C ILE A 545 7.68 15.33 -7.16
N ILE A 546 8.43 15.17 -8.23
CA ILE A 546 7.92 15.25 -9.60
C ILE A 546 6.88 14.17 -9.83
N VAL A 547 7.21 12.89 -9.59
CA VAL A 547 6.30 11.77 -9.85
C VAL A 547 5.05 11.82 -8.96
N ARG A 548 5.18 12.29 -7.71
CA ARG A 548 4.02 12.42 -6.83
C ARG A 548 3.07 13.52 -7.30
N ILE A 549 3.58 14.68 -7.69
CA ILE A 549 2.74 15.77 -8.20
C ILE A 549 2.09 15.34 -9.50
N LEU A 550 2.86 14.74 -10.41
CA LEU A 550 2.36 14.21 -11.66
C LEU A 550 1.17 13.24 -11.43
N ARG A 551 1.38 12.20 -10.63
CA ARG A 551 0.33 11.19 -10.35
C ARG A 551 -0.90 11.75 -9.63
N LEU A 552 -0.72 12.75 -8.77
CA LEU A 552 -1.86 13.40 -8.11
C LEU A 552 -2.63 14.28 -9.08
N SER A 553 -1.94 15.02 -9.97
CA SER A 553 -2.60 15.84 -10.98
C SER A 553 -3.37 14.98 -11.99
N ASP A 554 -2.77 13.86 -12.40
CA ASP A 554 -3.39 12.88 -13.29
C ASP A 554 -4.62 12.22 -12.63
N GLY A 555 -4.48 11.68 -11.42
CA GLY A 555 -5.59 11.06 -10.68
C GLY A 555 -6.78 12.01 -10.47
N TYR A 556 -6.52 13.27 -10.07
CA TYR A 556 -7.62 14.24 -9.87
C TYR A 556 -8.26 14.71 -11.17
N SER A 557 -7.54 14.71 -12.30
CA SER A 557 -8.13 15.03 -13.60
C SER A 557 -9.23 14.05 -14.02
N GLN A 558 -9.18 12.83 -13.50
CA GLN A 558 -10.17 11.79 -13.77
C GLN A 558 -11.40 11.85 -12.84
N GLU A 559 -11.25 12.42 -11.64
CA GLU A 559 -12.37 12.56 -10.70
C GLU A 559 -13.42 13.55 -11.20
N GLU A 560 -13.01 14.66 -11.82
CA GLU A 560 -13.93 15.72 -12.28
C GLU A 560 -14.67 15.39 -13.57
N VAL A 561 -14.13 14.52 -14.40
CA VAL A 561 -14.81 14.06 -15.63
C VAL A 561 -15.98 13.12 -15.28
N ASN A 562 -16.01 12.56 -14.07
CA ASN A 562 -17.01 11.60 -13.62
C ASN A 562 -18.10 12.23 -12.70
N GLU A 563 -17.99 13.51 -12.32
CA GLU A 563 -19.06 14.29 -11.70
C GLU A 563 -19.90 15.02 -12.75
#